data_90101d172f556aa4a86ff2ff1be90fd6
#
_entry.id   90101d172f556aa4a86ff2ff1be90fd6
#
_cell.length_a   1.000
_cell.length_b   1.000
_cell.length_c   1.000
_cell.angle_alpha   90.00
_cell.angle_beta   90.00
_cell.angle_gamma   90.00
#
_symmetry.space_group_name_H-M   'P 1'
#
loop_
_entity.id
_entity.type
_entity.pdbx_description
1 polymer ?
#
loop_
_entity_poly.entity_id
_entity_poly.type
_entity_poly.pdbx_seq_one_letter_code
_entity_poly.pdbx_strand_id
1 'polypeptide(L)'
;MLVKKQNEAGGVLGCELEAVVVDPASDWPLFAEKARELLTVHDVDVIFGNWTSVSRKSVLPVIEELNGLLFYPVQYEGEESSKNVFYTGAAPNQQAIPATDYFLEELGVEKFALLGTDYVYPRTTNNILESYLISKGIPEEDIFVNYTPFGHSDWSKIVSDVVALGADGKQVGVISTINGDANVGFYKELAAQGVSADDIPVVAFSVGEEELSGLDTSNLVGHLAAWNYFMSADTPENEEFIADWKEFIGDDKRVTNDPMEAHYIGFNMWKNAVEDAGTTDVDAVRDAMYGQEAPNLTGGTATMLPNHHLAKPVLIGEITEDGQFDILSQTEEVPGDAWTDF
;
A
#
# COMPACT_ATOMS: atom_id res chain seq x y z
N MET A 1 -0.84 12.60 -15.11
CA MET A 1 -1.44 13.81 -14.52
C MET A 1 -0.36 14.74 -13.98
N LEU A 2 0.41 14.37 -12.96
CA LEU A 2 1.38 15.25 -12.29
C LEU A 2 2.44 15.84 -13.22
N VAL A 3 3.02 15.06 -14.13
CA VAL A 3 3.97 15.55 -15.16
C VAL A 3 3.33 16.64 -16.02
N LYS A 4 2.07 16.47 -16.45
CA LYS A 4 1.36 17.48 -17.24
C LYS A 4 1.18 18.77 -16.45
N LYS A 5 0.66 18.70 -15.21
CA LYS A 5 0.49 19.87 -14.33
C LYS A 5 1.83 20.58 -14.09
N GLN A 6 2.92 19.84 -13.85
CA GLN A 6 4.22 20.41 -13.61
C GLN A 6 4.77 21.13 -14.85
N ASN A 7 4.56 20.55 -16.04
CA ASN A 7 4.98 21.21 -17.30
C ASN A 7 4.20 22.50 -17.56
N GLU A 8 2.90 22.50 -17.29
CA GLU A 8 2.05 23.71 -17.37
C GLU A 8 2.51 24.79 -16.37
N ALA A 9 3.11 24.39 -15.24
CA ALA A 9 3.70 25.27 -14.24
C ALA A 9 5.14 25.72 -14.58
N GLY A 10 5.73 25.26 -15.69
CA GLY A 10 7.07 25.65 -16.15
C GLY A 10 8.15 24.58 -16.08
N GLY A 11 7.77 23.34 -15.83
CA GLY A 11 8.68 22.19 -15.76
C GLY A 11 9.47 22.12 -14.45
N VAL A 12 10.64 21.48 -14.49
CA VAL A 12 11.60 21.39 -13.37
C VAL A 12 12.94 21.90 -13.87
N LEU A 13 13.62 22.78 -13.12
CA LEU A 13 14.82 23.50 -13.55
C LEU A 13 14.67 24.21 -14.91
N GLY A 14 13.43 24.61 -15.28
CA GLY A 14 13.12 25.23 -16.56
C GLY A 14 13.07 24.26 -17.76
N CYS A 15 13.09 22.96 -17.51
CA CYS A 15 12.94 21.91 -18.53
C CYS A 15 11.56 21.25 -18.40
N GLU A 16 10.96 20.90 -19.53
CA GLU A 16 9.76 20.05 -19.55
C GLU A 16 10.12 18.62 -19.15
N LEU A 17 9.25 17.98 -18.38
CA LEU A 17 9.34 16.57 -18.02
C LEU A 17 8.73 15.70 -19.15
N GLU A 18 9.38 14.63 -19.49
CA GLU A 18 8.85 13.59 -20.37
C GLU A 18 8.54 12.32 -19.59
N ALA A 19 7.32 11.78 -19.74
CA ALA A 19 6.93 10.53 -19.13
C ALA A 19 7.15 9.37 -20.11
N VAL A 20 8.06 8.46 -19.78
CA VAL A 20 8.24 7.18 -20.48
C VAL A 20 7.51 6.09 -19.72
N VAL A 21 6.47 5.52 -20.33
CA VAL A 21 5.63 4.49 -19.67
C VAL A 21 5.90 3.13 -20.30
N VAL A 22 6.24 2.15 -19.47
CA VAL A 22 6.42 0.74 -19.86
C VAL A 22 5.51 -0.15 -19.02
N ASP A 23 4.99 -1.21 -19.62
CA ASP A 23 4.15 -2.21 -18.95
C ASP A 23 4.83 -3.56 -18.98
N PRO A 24 5.28 -4.09 -17.83
CA PRO A 24 5.84 -5.43 -17.72
C PRO A 24 4.79 -6.53 -17.58
N ALA A 25 3.49 -6.23 -17.74
CA ALA A 25 2.37 -7.18 -17.82
C ALA A 25 2.35 -8.24 -16.68
N SER A 26 2.72 -7.85 -15.46
CA SER A 26 2.84 -8.74 -14.28
C SER A 26 3.81 -9.92 -14.45
N ASP A 27 4.72 -9.84 -15.40
CA ASP A 27 5.81 -10.80 -15.58
C ASP A 27 7.05 -10.33 -14.80
N TRP A 28 7.40 -11.00 -13.71
CA TRP A 28 8.43 -10.55 -12.78
C TRP A 28 9.83 -10.39 -13.42
N PRO A 29 10.33 -11.32 -14.26
CA PRO A 29 11.55 -11.13 -15.04
C PRO A 29 11.49 -9.90 -15.94
N LEU A 30 10.36 -9.64 -16.58
CA LEU A 30 10.18 -8.51 -17.50
C LEU A 30 10.27 -7.15 -16.78
N PHE A 31 9.91 -7.07 -15.49
CA PHE A 31 10.13 -5.85 -14.69
C PHE A 31 11.61 -5.44 -14.68
N ALA A 32 12.53 -6.40 -14.45
CA ALA A 32 13.97 -6.11 -14.46
C ALA A 32 14.47 -5.67 -15.83
N GLU A 33 13.98 -6.30 -16.92
CA GLU A 33 14.32 -5.90 -18.28
C GLU A 33 13.84 -4.49 -18.60
N LYS A 34 12.59 -4.17 -18.22
CA LYS A 34 12.01 -2.83 -18.42
C LYS A 34 12.68 -1.75 -17.58
N ALA A 35 13.06 -2.05 -16.34
CA ALA A 35 13.87 -1.12 -15.54
C ALA A 35 15.23 -0.82 -16.21
N ARG A 36 15.89 -1.84 -16.74
CA ARG A 36 17.14 -1.66 -17.49
C ARG A 36 16.93 -0.86 -18.77
N GLU A 37 15.85 -1.12 -19.51
CA GLU A 37 15.47 -0.36 -20.71
C GLU A 37 15.27 1.12 -20.38
N LEU A 38 14.50 1.43 -19.32
CA LEU A 38 14.28 2.80 -18.87
C LEU A 38 15.60 3.52 -18.57
N LEU A 39 16.50 2.89 -17.82
CA LEU A 39 17.75 3.52 -17.38
C LEU A 39 18.84 3.58 -18.48
N THR A 40 18.86 2.65 -19.46
CA THR A 40 19.97 2.55 -20.43
C THR A 40 19.61 2.93 -21.85
N VAL A 41 18.33 2.87 -22.22
CA VAL A 41 17.85 3.20 -23.57
C VAL A 41 17.11 4.54 -23.56
N HIS A 42 16.26 4.75 -22.56
CA HIS A 42 15.49 5.99 -22.41
C HIS A 42 16.20 7.02 -21.54
N ASP A 43 17.25 6.63 -20.82
CA ASP A 43 18.08 7.51 -19.98
C ASP A 43 17.25 8.33 -18.99
N VAL A 44 16.28 7.66 -18.32
CA VAL A 44 15.40 8.35 -17.38
C VAL A 44 16.12 8.68 -16.07
N ASP A 45 15.85 9.85 -15.52
CA ASP A 45 16.43 10.34 -14.26
C ASP A 45 15.86 9.65 -13.02
N VAL A 46 14.61 9.16 -13.12
CA VAL A 46 13.88 8.56 -12.00
C VAL A 46 12.81 7.58 -12.49
N ILE A 47 12.52 6.56 -11.70
CA ILE A 47 11.44 5.61 -11.94
C ILE A 47 10.40 5.72 -10.81
N PHE A 48 9.14 5.87 -11.16
CA PHE A 48 8.00 5.76 -10.25
C PHE A 48 7.19 4.53 -10.61
N GLY A 49 6.99 3.62 -9.66
CA GLY A 49 6.17 2.46 -9.93
C GLY A 49 6.63 1.18 -9.26
N ASN A 50 6.41 0.11 -9.94
CA ASN A 50 6.36 -1.28 -9.53
C ASN A 50 5.12 -1.56 -8.65
N TRP A 51 4.43 -2.63 -8.94
CA TRP A 51 3.40 -3.21 -8.11
C TRP A 51 3.78 -4.65 -7.81
N THR A 52 3.74 -4.93 -6.58
CA THR A 52 4.12 -6.04 -5.73
C THR A 52 5.59 -6.04 -5.30
N SER A 53 5.82 -6.59 -4.09
CA SER A 53 7.17 -6.74 -3.54
C SER A 53 8.07 -7.64 -4.40
N VAL A 54 7.50 -8.64 -5.07
CA VAL A 54 8.28 -9.49 -5.97
C VAL A 54 8.78 -8.73 -7.20
N SER A 55 7.98 -7.79 -7.74
CA SER A 55 8.43 -6.93 -8.84
C SER A 55 9.54 -5.98 -8.38
N ARG A 56 9.39 -5.35 -7.21
CA ARG A 56 10.44 -4.50 -6.61
C ARG A 56 11.74 -5.28 -6.44
N LYS A 57 11.68 -6.48 -5.86
CA LYS A 57 12.87 -7.35 -5.67
C LYS A 57 13.49 -7.79 -6.99
N SER A 58 12.71 -7.89 -8.07
CA SER A 58 13.23 -8.18 -9.41
C SER A 58 14.00 -7.01 -10.01
N VAL A 59 13.54 -5.76 -9.78
CA VAL A 59 14.21 -4.56 -10.33
C VAL A 59 15.36 -4.07 -9.44
N LEU A 60 15.35 -4.34 -8.15
CA LEU A 60 16.32 -3.83 -7.20
C LEU A 60 17.78 -4.03 -7.63
N PRO A 61 18.22 -5.24 -8.08
CA PRO A 61 19.59 -5.42 -8.55
C PRO A 61 19.96 -4.53 -9.75
N VAL A 62 19.01 -4.26 -10.64
CA VAL A 62 19.21 -3.39 -11.81
C VAL A 62 19.33 -1.93 -11.40
N ILE A 63 18.46 -1.48 -10.50
CA ILE A 63 18.46 -0.12 -9.97
C ILE A 63 19.78 0.17 -9.26
N GLU A 64 20.26 -0.76 -8.44
CA GLU A 64 21.52 -0.62 -7.70
C GLU A 64 22.75 -0.69 -8.62
N GLU A 65 22.79 -1.64 -9.58
CA GLU A 65 23.88 -1.79 -10.54
C GLU A 65 24.07 -0.52 -11.38
N LEU A 66 22.97 0.08 -11.83
CA LEU A 66 22.99 1.24 -12.72
C LEU A 66 22.90 2.58 -11.97
N ASN A 67 22.91 2.57 -10.64
CA ASN A 67 22.68 3.73 -9.78
C ASN A 67 21.42 4.52 -10.19
N GLY A 68 20.34 3.81 -10.51
CA GLY A 68 19.04 4.43 -10.77
C GLY A 68 18.36 4.90 -9.49
N LEU A 69 17.27 5.62 -9.61
CA LEU A 69 16.43 6.05 -8.49
C LEU A 69 15.01 5.54 -8.69
N LEU A 70 14.48 4.81 -7.68
CA LEU A 70 13.14 4.26 -7.68
C LEU A 70 12.31 4.84 -6.54
N PHE A 71 11.12 5.34 -6.84
CA PHE A 71 10.07 5.63 -5.87
C PHE A 71 9.05 4.50 -5.91
N TYR A 72 8.97 3.73 -4.82
CA TYR A 72 8.07 2.58 -4.69
C TYR A 72 6.82 2.96 -3.88
N PRO A 73 5.63 3.01 -4.52
CA PRO A 73 4.45 3.64 -3.93
C PRO A 73 3.51 2.68 -3.19
N VAL A 74 3.87 1.40 -3.08
CA VAL A 74 2.97 0.36 -2.57
C VAL A 74 3.41 -0.07 -1.18
N GLN A 75 2.46 -0.44 -0.33
CA GLN A 75 2.75 -1.08 0.95
C GLN A 75 3.65 -2.31 0.76
N TYR A 76 4.49 -2.59 1.73
CA TYR A 76 5.41 -3.71 1.63
C TYR A 76 5.77 -4.31 2.99
N GLU A 77 6.45 -5.44 2.97
CA GLU A 77 6.80 -6.24 4.14
C GLU A 77 7.92 -5.68 5.02
N GLY A 78 8.53 -4.55 4.64
CA GLY A 78 9.75 -4.12 5.32
C GLY A 78 10.94 -5.03 5.01
N GLU A 79 11.87 -5.16 5.96
CA GLU A 79 13.06 -6.02 5.92
C GLU A 79 13.94 -5.82 4.68
N GLU A 80 13.95 -4.60 4.17
CA GLU A 80 14.72 -4.20 3.01
C GLU A 80 15.12 -2.72 3.15
N SER A 81 16.35 -2.41 2.77
CA SER A 81 16.82 -1.04 2.59
C SER A 81 17.72 -0.95 1.36
N SER A 82 17.58 0.10 0.60
CA SER A 82 18.44 0.41 -0.55
C SER A 82 18.63 1.92 -0.66
N LYS A 83 19.86 2.35 -0.90
CA LYS A 83 20.15 3.78 -1.18
C LYS A 83 19.51 4.29 -2.48
N ASN A 84 19.03 3.39 -3.31
CA ASN A 84 18.46 3.68 -4.63
C ASN A 84 16.93 3.60 -4.65
N VAL A 85 16.28 3.31 -3.51
CA VAL A 85 14.83 3.19 -3.40
C VAL A 85 14.30 4.10 -2.30
N PHE A 86 13.32 4.94 -2.63
CA PHE A 86 12.46 5.63 -1.69
C PHE A 86 11.13 4.89 -1.59
N TYR A 87 10.79 4.46 -0.38
CA TYR A 87 9.57 3.70 -0.07
C TYR A 87 8.48 4.68 0.35
N THR A 88 7.62 5.06 -0.60
CA THR A 88 6.53 6.00 -0.35
C THR A 88 5.22 5.34 0.04
N GLY A 89 5.10 4.03 -0.17
CA GLY A 89 4.05 3.19 0.41
C GLY A 89 4.34 2.79 1.85
N ALA A 90 3.36 2.21 2.52
CA ALA A 90 3.43 1.86 3.93
C ALA A 90 4.47 0.77 4.25
N ALA A 91 5.27 0.99 5.28
CA ALA A 91 6.03 -0.06 5.97
C ALA A 91 5.12 -0.81 6.98
N PRO A 92 5.53 -1.96 7.55
CA PRO A 92 4.69 -2.73 8.47
C PRO A 92 4.19 -1.94 9.68
N ASN A 93 5.00 -1.03 10.23
CA ASN A 93 4.61 -0.16 11.34
C ASN A 93 3.66 0.97 10.93
N GLN A 94 3.39 1.13 9.63
CA GLN A 94 2.46 2.11 9.07
C GLN A 94 1.20 1.46 8.46
N GLN A 95 0.97 0.17 8.67
CA GLN A 95 -0.22 -0.53 8.20
C GLN A 95 -0.52 -1.75 9.07
N ALA A 96 0.32 -2.77 9.00
CA ALA A 96 0.06 -4.08 9.59
C ALA A 96 -0.01 -4.05 11.11
N ILE A 97 0.91 -3.37 11.78
CA ILE A 97 0.95 -3.27 13.23
C ILE A 97 -0.21 -2.43 13.78
N PRO A 98 -0.47 -1.19 13.31
CA PRO A 98 -1.60 -0.40 13.80
C PRO A 98 -2.97 -1.05 13.55
N ALA A 99 -3.13 -1.75 12.42
CA ALA A 99 -4.36 -2.50 12.14
C ALA A 99 -4.56 -3.68 13.11
N THR A 100 -3.47 -4.34 13.50
CA THR A 100 -3.50 -5.42 14.49
C THR A 100 -3.82 -4.88 15.89
N ASP A 101 -3.23 -3.73 16.28
CA ASP A 101 -3.58 -3.06 17.53
C ASP A 101 -5.05 -2.65 17.56
N TYR A 102 -5.59 -2.12 16.45
CA TYR A 102 -7.01 -1.80 16.34
C TYR A 102 -7.91 -3.04 16.59
N PHE A 103 -7.55 -4.19 16.04
CA PHE A 103 -8.27 -5.44 16.27
C PHE A 103 -8.21 -5.89 17.72
N LEU A 104 -7.04 -5.78 18.35
CA LEU A 104 -6.85 -6.15 19.74
C LEU A 104 -7.58 -5.21 20.71
N GLU A 105 -7.46 -3.89 20.51
CA GLU A 105 -7.85 -2.88 21.48
C GLU A 105 -9.28 -2.39 21.28
N GLU A 106 -9.72 -2.20 20.02
CA GLU A 106 -11.04 -1.65 19.73
C GLU A 106 -12.08 -2.74 19.46
N LEU A 107 -11.71 -3.84 18.80
CA LEU A 107 -12.64 -4.92 18.46
C LEU A 107 -12.58 -6.10 19.42
N GLY A 108 -11.60 -6.15 20.32
CA GLY A 108 -11.45 -7.22 21.30
C GLY A 108 -11.20 -8.60 20.67
N VAL A 109 -10.52 -8.65 19.53
CA VAL A 109 -10.20 -9.89 18.84
C VAL A 109 -9.20 -10.70 19.68
N GLU A 110 -9.51 -11.97 19.92
CA GLU A 110 -8.74 -12.89 20.74
C GLU A 110 -8.06 -13.99 19.90
N LYS A 111 -8.56 -14.23 18.66
CA LYS A 111 -8.04 -15.23 17.73
C LYS A 111 -7.88 -14.64 16.33
N PHE A 112 -6.80 -14.97 15.67
CA PHE A 112 -6.42 -14.35 14.42
C PHE A 112 -6.28 -15.36 13.29
N ALA A 113 -6.88 -15.06 12.14
CA ALA A 113 -6.59 -15.74 10.88
C ALA A 113 -5.76 -14.82 9.98
N LEU A 114 -4.50 -15.17 9.74
CA LEU A 114 -3.59 -14.46 8.85
C LEU A 114 -3.64 -15.13 7.48
N LEU A 115 -4.39 -14.54 6.56
CA LEU A 115 -4.63 -15.10 5.22
C LEU A 115 -3.87 -14.28 4.18
N GLY A 116 -3.11 -14.95 3.30
CA GLY A 116 -2.31 -14.23 2.33
C GLY A 116 -2.15 -14.94 0.98
N THR A 117 -1.80 -14.17 -0.03
CA THR A 117 -1.33 -14.71 -1.30
C THR A 117 0.09 -15.29 -1.13
N ASP A 118 0.40 -16.39 -1.79
CA ASP A 118 1.66 -17.11 -1.60
C ASP A 118 2.83 -16.46 -2.34
N TYR A 119 3.38 -15.37 -1.78
CA TYR A 119 4.64 -14.75 -2.22
C TYR A 119 5.29 -13.95 -1.08
N VAL A 120 6.39 -13.25 -1.35
CA VAL A 120 7.25 -12.64 -0.32
C VAL A 120 6.51 -11.68 0.61
N TYR A 121 5.67 -10.77 0.08
CA TYR A 121 4.99 -9.78 0.90
C TYR A 121 4.07 -10.41 1.98
N PRO A 122 3.07 -11.26 1.63
CA PRO A 122 2.23 -11.87 2.64
C PRO A 122 2.99 -12.77 3.61
N ARG A 123 3.96 -13.56 3.11
CA ARG A 123 4.72 -14.46 3.97
C ARG A 123 5.53 -13.71 5.02
N THR A 124 6.23 -12.64 4.62
CA THR A 124 7.03 -11.85 5.55
C THR A 124 6.14 -11.04 6.48
N THR A 125 5.11 -10.36 5.95
CA THR A 125 4.17 -9.59 6.77
C THR A 125 3.46 -10.47 7.81
N ASN A 126 2.97 -11.65 7.41
CA ASN A 126 2.29 -12.55 8.35
C ASN A 126 3.26 -13.13 9.40
N ASN A 127 4.53 -13.39 9.06
CA ASN A 127 5.54 -13.78 10.05
C ASN A 127 5.81 -12.68 11.08
N ILE A 128 5.87 -11.42 10.63
CA ILE A 128 5.97 -10.26 11.53
C ILE A 128 4.75 -10.21 12.45
N LEU A 129 3.54 -10.33 11.89
CA LEU A 129 2.29 -10.28 12.65
C LEU A 129 2.15 -11.45 13.62
N GLU A 130 2.55 -12.66 13.25
CA GLU A 130 2.56 -13.80 14.16
C GLU A 130 3.47 -13.55 15.36
N SER A 131 4.71 -13.07 15.12
CA SER A 131 5.64 -12.68 16.19
C SER A 131 5.07 -11.56 17.05
N TYR A 132 4.45 -10.56 16.43
CA TYR A 132 3.82 -9.44 17.12
C TYR A 132 2.67 -9.89 18.02
N LEU A 133 1.75 -10.70 17.51
CA LEU A 133 0.62 -11.24 18.27
C LEU A 133 1.08 -12.08 19.46
N ILE A 134 2.10 -12.93 19.27
CA ILE A 134 2.71 -13.70 20.36
C ILE A 134 3.30 -12.76 21.42
N SER A 135 3.97 -11.68 21.01
CA SER A 135 4.50 -10.69 21.94
C SER A 135 3.43 -9.95 22.75
N LYS A 136 2.24 -9.82 22.18
CA LYS A 136 1.02 -9.26 22.85
C LYS A 136 0.31 -10.29 23.75
N GLY A 137 0.76 -11.54 23.76
CA GLY A 137 0.23 -12.59 24.61
C GLY A 137 -0.85 -13.46 23.97
N ILE A 138 -1.05 -13.37 22.66
CA ILE A 138 -1.92 -14.29 21.91
C ILE A 138 -1.22 -15.64 21.80
N PRO A 139 -1.83 -16.75 22.24
CA PRO A 139 -1.25 -18.08 22.09
C PRO A 139 -1.07 -18.48 20.62
N GLU A 140 -0.01 -19.22 20.30
CA GLU A 140 0.26 -19.70 18.94
C GLU A 140 -0.91 -20.53 18.38
N GLU A 141 -1.58 -21.32 19.23
CA GLU A 141 -2.77 -22.12 18.85
C GLU A 141 -4.01 -21.27 18.50
N ASP A 142 -4.04 -19.98 18.86
CA ASP A 142 -5.10 -19.04 18.53
C ASP A 142 -4.75 -18.20 17.26
N ILE A 143 -3.65 -18.54 16.56
CA ILE A 143 -3.23 -17.92 15.32
C ILE A 143 -3.28 -18.96 14.19
N PHE A 144 -4.18 -18.75 13.22
CA PHE A 144 -4.31 -19.58 12.02
C PHE A 144 -3.66 -18.89 10.83
N VAL A 145 -2.67 -19.50 10.20
CA VAL A 145 -1.96 -18.94 9.03
C VAL A 145 -2.23 -19.78 7.80
N ASN A 146 -2.63 -19.15 6.69
CA ASN A 146 -2.85 -19.84 5.42
C ASN A 146 -2.45 -18.97 4.22
N TYR A 147 -1.90 -19.62 3.19
CA TYR A 147 -1.49 -18.98 1.94
C TYR A 147 -2.13 -19.68 0.75
N THR A 148 -2.54 -18.87 -0.24
CA THR A 148 -3.14 -19.34 -1.49
C THR A 148 -2.38 -18.78 -2.69
N PRO A 149 -2.33 -19.48 -3.83
CA PRO A 149 -1.72 -18.92 -5.04
C PRO A 149 -2.50 -17.71 -5.56
N PHE A 150 -1.85 -16.88 -6.39
CA PHE A 150 -2.55 -15.82 -7.12
C PHE A 150 -3.75 -16.38 -7.89
N GLY A 151 -4.87 -15.67 -7.87
CA GLY A 151 -6.10 -16.08 -8.57
C GLY A 151 -6.82 -17.26 -7.94
N HIS A 152 -6.54 -17.58 -6.67
CA HIS A 152 -7.27 -18.61 -5.92
C HIS A 152 -8.77 -18.31 -5.86
N SER A 153 -9.61 -19.33 -6.05
CA SER A 153 -11.06 -19.15 -6.18
C SER A 153 -11.92 -20.06 -5.28
N ASP A 154 -11.37 -21.14 -4.72
CA ASP A 154 -12.10 -22.06 -3.81
C ASP A 154 -11.74 -21.78 -2.35
N TRP A 155 -12.50 -20.89 -1.73
CA TRP A 155 -12.28 -20.46 -0.36
C TRP A 155 -13.05 -21.26 0.68
N SER A 156 -13.89 -22.24 0.26
CA SER A 156 -14.87 -22.91 1.13
C SER A 156 -14.24 -23.55 2.36
N LYS A 157 -13.11 -24.25 2.17
CA LYS A 157 -12.42 -24.88 3.31
C LYS A 157 -11.76 -23.85 4.22
N ILE A 158 -11.08 -22.85 3.66
CA ILE A 158 -10.35 -21.84 4.44
C ILE A 158 -11.32 -21.04 5.29
N VAL A 159 -12.45 -20.59 4.73
CA VAL A 159 -13.49 -19.88 5.48
C VAL A 159 -14.09 -20.78 6.56
N SER A 160 -14.35 -22.06 6.29
CA SER A 160 -14.82 -22.99 7.31
C SER A 160 -13.80 -23.19 8.44
N ASP A 161 -12.50 -23.21 8.15
CA ASP A 161 -11.45 -23.29 9.15
C ASP A 161 -11.40 -22.01 10.02
N VAL A 162 -11.58 -20.83 9.41
CA VAL A 162 -11.69 -19.54 10.12
C VAL A 162 -12.89 -19.51 11.05
N VAL A 163 -14.07 -19.95 10.59
CA VAL A 163 -15.27 -20.07 11.42
C VAL A 163 -15.04 -21.04 12.58
N ALA A 164 -14.39 -22.17 12.30
CA ALA A 164 -14.11 -23.19 13.33
C ALA A 164 -13.11 -22.68 14.40
N LEU A 165 -12.26 -21.71 14.08
CA LEU A 165 -11.35 -21.10 15.05
C LEU A 165 -12.10 -20.45 16.23
N GLY A 166 -13.28 -19.87 15.97
CA GLY A 166 -14.15 -19.25 16.98
C GLY A 166 -15.12 -20.21 17.68
N ALA A 167 -15.01 -21.54 17.52
CA ALA A 167 -15.96 -22.50 18.05
C ALA A 167 -16.06 -22.52 19.59
N ASP A 168 -15.08 -21.99 20.29
CA ASP A 168 -15.06 -21.84 21.76
C ASP A 168 -15.69 -20.52 22.24
N GLY A 169 -16.19 -19.68 21.33
CA GLY A 169 -16.87 -18.42 21.62
C GLY A 169 -15.96 -17.21 21.77
N LYS A 170 -14.67 -17.36 21.48
CA LYS A 170 -13.74 -16.22 21.41
C LYS A 170 -13.94 -15.43 20.11
N GLN A 171 -13.74 -14.12 20.18
CA GLN A 171 -13.82 -13.25 18.99
C GLN A 171 -12.67 -13.57 18.02
N VAL A 172 -13.04 -13.88 16.78
CA VAL A 172 -12.10 -14.12 15.68
C VAL A 172 -12.01 -12.86 14.79
N GLY A 173 -10.82 -12.55 14.31
CA GLY A 173 -10.60 -11.55 13.27
C GLY A 173 -9.69 -12.08 12.17
N VAL A 174 -9.87 -11.59 10.95
CA VAL A 174 -9.03 -11.94 9.80
C VAL A 174 -8.17 -10.75 9.44
N ILE A 175 -6.85 -10.96 9.38
CA ILE A 175 -5.92 -10.02 8.76
C ILE A 175 -5.59 -10.56 7.37
N SER A 176 -5.96 -9.78 6.34
CA SER A 176 -5.87 -10.19 4.94
C SER A 176 -4.72 -9.50 4.22
N THR A 177 -3.74 -10.29 3.82
CA THR A 177 -2.69 -9.94 2.86
C THR A 177 -2.94 -10.60 1.49
N ILE A 178 -4.22 -10.88 1.18
CA ILE A 178 -4.65 -11.42 -0.11
C ILE A 178 -4.59 -10.32 -1.16
N ASN A 179 -4.03 -10.63 -2.33
CA ASN A 179 -3.87 -9.67 -3.43
C ASN A 179 -4.75 -10.02 -4.65
N GLY A 180 -5.23 -8.97 -5.32
CA GLY A 180 -5.94 -9.06 -6.59
C GLY A 180 -7.32 -9.73 -6.50
N ASP A 181 -7.76 -10.33 -7.60
CA ASP A 181 -9.12 -10.88 -7.79
C ASP A 181 -9.51 -11.96 -6.77
N ALA A 182 -8.53 -12.59 -6.10
CA ALA A 182 -8.79 -13.58 -5.05
C ALA A 182 -9.61 -13.00 -3.88
N ASN A 183 -9.52 -11.69 -3.61
CA ASN A 183 -10.32 -11.01 -2.60
C ASN A 183 -11.82 -11.14 -2.87
N VAL A 184 -12.25 -11.01 -4.13
CA VAL A 184 -13.68 -11.12 -4.51
C VAL A 184 -14.25 -12.49 -4.11
N GLY A 185 -13.50 -13.56 -4.41
CA GLY A 185 -13.87 -14.92 -4.03
C GLY A 185 -13.93 -15.14 -2.53
N PHE A 186 -12.97 -14.58 -1.80
CA PHE A 186 -12.87 -14.68 -0.35
C PHE A 186 -14.09 -14.06 0.37
N TYR A 187 -14.40 -12.80 0.10
CA TYR A 187 -15.54 -12.13 0.72
C TYR A 187 -16.88 -12.75 0.32
N LYS A 188 -16.99 -13.18 -0.93
CA LYS A 188 -18.20 -13.88 -1.40
C LYS A 188 -18.43 -15.20 -0.65
N GLU A 189 -17.36 -15.92 -0.34
CA GLU A 189 -17.46 -17.17 0.43
C GLU A 189 -17.77 -16.91 1.90
N LEU A 190 -17.21 -15.86 2.54
CA LEU A 190 -17.61 -15.43 3.89
C LEU A 190 -19.12 -15.23 3.96
N ALA A 191 -19.67 -14.43 3.06
CA ALA A 191 -21.11 -14.18 3.00
C ALA A 191 -21.93 -15.46 2.69
N ALA A 192 -21.44 -16.33 1.81
CA ALA A 192 -22.10 -17.60 1.49
C ALA A 192 -22.19 -18.54 2.69
N GLN A 193 -21.23 -18.49 3.60
CA GLN A 193 -21.26 -19.23 4.87
C GLN A 193 -21.99 -18.46 5.99
N GLY A 194 -22.60 -17.30 5.69
CA GLY A 194 -23.37 -16.50 6.62
C GLY A 194 -22.53 -15.72 7.62
N VAL A 195 -21.27 -15.43 7.29
CA VAL A 195 -20.34 -14.65 8.12
C VAL A 195 -20.39 -13.19 7.68
N SER A 196 -20.75 -12.32 8.61
CA SER A 196 -20.74 -10.86 8.43
C SER A 196 -19.51 -10.22 9.09
N ALA A 197 -19.31 -8.93 8.85
CA ALA A 197 -18.27 -8.16 9.52
C ALA A 197 -18.45 -8.09 11.04
N ASP A 198 -19.73 -8.14 11.52
CA ASP A 198 -20.04 -8.19 12.95
C ASP A 198 -19.65 -9.53 13.60
N ASP A 199 -19.67 -10.63 12.81
CA ASP A 199 -19.33 -11.96 13.30
C ASP A 199 -17.82 -12.18 13.31
N ILE A 200 -17.17 -11.92 12.16
CA ILE A 200 -15.72 -12.06 11.97
C ILE A 200 -15.24 -10.88 11.12
N PRO A 201 -14.77 -9.79 11.73
CA PRO A 201 -14.23 -8.67 10.98
C PRO A 201 -12.98 -9.08 10.19
N VAL A 202 -12.85 -8.52 8.99
CA VAL A 202 -11.66 -8.62 8.16
C VAL A 202 -11.01 -7.24 8.09
N VAL A 203 -9.70 -7.13 8.30
CA VAL A 203 -8.92 -5.96 7.86
C VAL A 203 -8.03 -6.35 6.69
N ALA A 204 -8.20 -5.66 5.57
CA ALA A 204 -7.44 -5.92 4.35
C ALA A 204 -6.32 -4.89 4.16
N PHE A 205 -5.18 -5.35 3.65
CA PHE A 205 -4.02 -4.50 3.34
C PHE A 205 -3.83 -4.27 1.84
N SER A 206 -4.72 -4.83 1.03
CA SER A 206 -4.65 -4.73 -0.44
C SER A 206 -6.06 -4.62 -1.07
N VAL A 207 -7.00 -4.03 -0.32
CA VAL A 207 -8.33 -3.67 -0.82
C VAL A 207 -8.53 -2.18 -0.58
N GLY A 208 -8.64 -1.43 -1.64
CA GLY A 208 -8.90 0.01 -1.65
C GLY A 208 -10.03 0.34 -2.61
N GLU A 209 -10.22 1.61 -2.91
CA GLU A 209 -11.33 2.09 -3.75
C GLU A 209 -11.28 1.51 -5.17
N GLU A 210 -10.08 1.28 -5.73
CA GLU A 210 -9.94 0.72 -7.09
C GLU A 210 -10.39 -0.74 -7.13
N GLU A 211 -10.05 -1.54 -6.11
CA GLU A 211 -10.50 -2.94 -5.99
C GLU A 211 -12.01 -3.04 -5.76
N LEU A 212 -12.61 -2.05 -5.08
CA LEU A 212 -14.06 -2.00 -4.85
C LEU A 212 -14.83 -1.44 -6.06
N SER A 213 -14.15 -0.69 -6.93
CA SER A 213 -14.76 -0.03 -8.08
C SER A 213 -15.39 -1.04 -9.04
N GLY A 214 -16.71 -0.92 -9.20
CA GLY A 214 -17.45 -1.81 -10.10
C GLY A 214 -17.82 -3.17 -9.55
N LEU A 215 -17.51 -3.45 -8.28
CA LEU A 215 -17.95 -4.65 -7.56
C LEU A 215 -19.31 -4.44 -6.91
N ASP A 216 -20.01 -5.55 -6.66
CA ASP A 216 -21.10 -5.61 -5.69
C ASP A 216 -20.50 -5.68 -4.28
N THR A 217 -20.52 -4.55 -3.58
CA THR A 217 -19.93 -4.41 -2.25
C THR A 217 -20.78 -4.97 -1.12
N SER A 218 -22.01 -5.45 -1.40
CA SER A 218 -22.96 -5.90 -0.38
C SER A 218 -22.42 -6.93 0.62
N ASN A 219 -21.44 -7.74 0.18
CA ASN A 219 -20.79 -8.74 1.01
C ASN A 219 -19.51 -8.23 1.71
N LEU A 220 -19.11 -6.99 1.46
CA LEU A 220 -17.90 -6.38 1.98
C LEU A 220 -18.18 -5.27 2.99
N VAL A 221 -19.40 -4.74 3.01
CA VAL A 221 -19.81 -3.64 3.92
C VAL A 221 -19.54 -4.01 5.37
N GLY A 222 -18.94 -3.08 6.11
CA GLY A 222 -18.55 -3.26 7.50
C GLY A 222 -17.19 -3.92 7.72
N HIS A 223 -16.61 -4.58 6.71
CA HIS A 223 -15.22 -5.01 6.79
C HIS A 223 -14.27 -3.82 6.62
N LEU A 224 -13.03 -3.98 7.07
CA LEU A 224 -12.06 -2.91 7.21
C LEU A 224 -10.93 -3.00 6.21
N ALA A 225 -10.31 -1.86 5.95
CA ALA A 225 -8.99 -1.78 5.32
C ALA A 225 -8.08 -0.85 6.12
N ALA A 226 -6.78 -1.06 6.02
CA ALA A 226 -5.77 -0.22 6.63
C ALA A 226 -4.85 0.36 5.56
N TRP A 227 -4.78 1.69 5.48
CA TRP A 227 -3.99 2.43 4.50
C TRP A 227 -3.43 3.73 5.11
N ASN A 228 -2.64 4.47 4.33
CA ASN A 228 -2.25 5.83 4.69
C ASN A 228 -3.12 6.90 4.00
N TYR A 229 -4.01 6.48 3.12
CA TYR A 229 -4.93 7.35 2.40
C TYR A 229 -6.22 6.60 2.05
N PHE A 230 -7.34 7.31 2.13
CA PHE A 230 -8.62 6.96 1.50
C PHE A 230 -9.14 8.15 0.71
N MET A 231 -9.82 7.88 -0.41
CA MET A 231 -10.43 8.92 -1.25
C MET A 231 -11.42 9.79 -0.47
N SER A 232 -12.02 9.25 0.58
CA SER A 232 -12.97 9.93 1.46
C SER A 232 -12.33 10.92 2.44
N ALA A 233 -11.00 11.07 2.45
CA ALA A 233 -10.33 12.05 3.31
C ALA A 233 -10.81 13.49 3.00
N ASP A 234 -11.32 14.17 4.03
CA ASP A 234 -11.94 15.50 3.93
C ASP A 234 -10.88 16.61 4.10
N THR A 235 -10.12 16.85 3.03
CA THR A 235 -9.13 17.94 2.97
C THR A 235 -9.20 18.67 1.64
N PRO A 236 -8.90 19.99 1.60
CA PRO A 236 -8.86 20.75 0.35
C PRO A 236 -7.87 20.20 -0.67
N GLU A 237 -6.73 19.72 -0.21
CA GLU A 237 -5.69 19.14 -1.06
C GLU A 237 -6.17 17.84 -1.74
N ASN A 238 -6.94 17.03 -1.02
CA ASN A 238 -7.54 15.82 -1.57
C ASN A 238 -8.66 16.13 -2.56
N GLU A 239 -9.50 17.10 -2.25
CA GLU A 239 -10.55 17.54 -3.18
C GLU A 239 -9.95 18.02 -4.51
N GLU A 240 -8.87 18.80 -4.49
CA GLU A 240 -8.14 19.23 -5.68
C GLU A 240 -7.54 18.04 -6.43
N PHE A 241 -6.87 17.13 -5.72
CA PHE A 241 -6.26 15.95 -6.31
C PHE A 241 -7.27 15.05 -7.03
N ILE A 242 -8.42 14.80 -6.41
CA ILE A 242 -9.53 14.03 -7.00
C ILE A 242 -10.09 14.73 -8.24
N ALA A 243 -10.31 16.04 -8.17
CA ALA A 243 -10.82 16.81 -9.29
C ALA A 243 -9.86 16.77 -10.49
N ASP A 244 -8.58 16.99 -10.26
CA ASP A 244 -7.52 16.92 -11.26
C ASP A 244 -7.43 15.54 -11.91
N TRP A 245 -7.54 14.47 -11.10
CA TRP A 245 -7.50 13.10 -11.59
C TRP A 245 -8.68 12.82 -12.51
N LYS A 246 -9.91 13.15 -12.10
CA LYS A 246 -11.12 12.96 -12.88
C LYS A 246 -11.08 13.77 -14.19
N GLU A 247 -10.61 15.01 -14.13
CA GLU A 247 -10.43 15.84 -15.33
C GLU A 247 -9.40 15.24 -16.29
N PHE A 248 -8.24 14.79 -15.75
CA PHE A 248 -7.17 14.21 -16.55
C PHE A 248 -7.61 12.94 -17.28
N ILE A 249 -8.35 12.06 -16.62
CA ILE A 249 -8.87 10.80 -17.18
C ILE A 249 -10.10 11.06 -18.08
N GLY A 250 -10.87 12.13 -17.80
CA GLY A 250 -12.14 12.40 -18.49
C GLY A 250 -13.28 11.47 -18.05
N ASP A 251 -13.21 10.95 -16.81
CA ASP A 251 -14.22 10.05 -16.24
C ASP A 251 -14.45 10.36 -14.76
N ASP A 252 -15.62 10.90 -14.44
CA ASP A 252 -16.03 11.30 -13.09
C ASP A 252 -16.20 10.10 -12.13
N LYS A 253 -16.27 8.88 -12.65
CA LYS A 253 -16.42 7.65 -11.85
C LYS A 253 -15.09 7.07 -11.38
N ARG A 254 -13.97 7.54 -11.92
CA ARG A 254 -12.67 7.05 -11.52
C ARG A 254 -12.37 7.48 -10.09
N VAL A 255 -11.81 6.54 -9.35
CA VAL A 255 -11.42 6.71 -7.95
C VAL A 255 -9.93 7.03 -7.83
N THR A 256 -9.54 7.53 -6.68
CA THR A 256 -8.16 7.63 -6.22
C THR A 256 -7.94 6.61 -5.10
N ASN A 257 -6.71 6.21 -4.85
CA ASN A 257 -6.34 5.24 -3.84
C ASN A 257 -4.97 5.53 -3.23
N ASP A 258 -4.58 4.79 -2.19
CA ASP A 258 -3.32 4.97 -1.46
C ASP A 258 -2.07 4.98 -2.35
N PRO A 259 -1.84 4.04 -3.30
CA PRO A 259 -0.66 4.11 -4.17
C PRO A 259 -0.61 5.35 -5.06
N MET A 260 -1.76 5.94 -5.41
CA MET A 260 -1.80 7.18 -6.18
C MET A 260 -1.38 8.38 -5.31
N GLU A 261 -1.81 8.40 -4.05
CA GLU A 261 -1.35 9.40 -3.07
C GLU A 261 0.15 9.27 -2.82
N ALA A 262 0.65 8.05 -2.64
CA ALA A 262 2.07 7.78 -2.47
C ALA A 262 2.92 8.26 -3.68
N HIS A 263 2.39 8.12 -4.91
CA HIS A 263 2.98 8.71 -6.11
C HIS A 263 2.94 10.24 -6.09
N TYR A 264 1.84 10.84 -5.65
CA TYR A 264 1.69 12.29 -5.52
C TYR A 264 2.74 12.87 -4.57
N ILE A 265 2.90 12.28 -3.40
CA ILE A 265 3.91 12.68 -2.42
C ILE A 265 5.31 12.50 -2.99
N GLY A 266 5.62 11.29 -3.49
CA GLY A 266 6.95 10.98 -4.02
C GLY A 266 7.37 11.87 -5.18
N PHE A 267 6.45 12.15 -6.10
CA PHE A 267 6.72 13.06 -7.23
C PHE A 267 7.01 14.50 -6.77
N ASN A 268 6.21 15.02 -5.84
CA ASN A 268 6.42 16.38 -5.33
C ASN A 268 7.74 16.50 -4.57
N MET A 269 8.10 15.51 -3.76
CA MET A 269 9.38 15.48 -3.06
C MET A 269 10.56 15.36 -4.01
N TRP A 270 10.46 14.46 -5.01
CA TRP A 270 11.50 14.34 -6.04
C TRP A 270 11.73 15.65 -6.79
N LYS A 271 10.65 16.28 -7.24
CA LYS A 271 10.71 17.59 -7.91
C LYS A 271 11.41 18.62 -7.04
N ASN A 272 11.01 18.75 -5.77
CA ASN A 272 11.64 19.70 -4.84
C ASN A 272 13.11 19.36 -4.62
N ALA A 273 13.47 18.10 -4.48
CA ALA A 273 14.86 17.65 -4.32
C ALA A 273 15.72 17.95 -5.55
N VAL A 274 15.18 17.81 -6.77
CA VAL A 274 15.86 18.21 -8.02
C VAL A 274 16.09 19.72 -8.07
N GLU A 275 15.10 20.52 -7.67
CA GLU A 275 15.22 21.98 -7.62
C GLU A 275 16.26 22.42 -6.58
N ASP A 276 16.27 21.80 -5.40
CA ASP A 276 17.24 22.09 -4.33
C ASP A 276 18.66 21.66 -4.71
N ALA A 277 18.81 20.50 -5.36
CA ALA A 277 20.10 20.01 -5.86
C ALA A 277 20.59 20.79 -7.08
N GLY A 278 19.70 21.43 -7.84
CA GLY A 278 20.00 22.12 -9.10
C GLY A 278 20.43 21.16 -10.23
N THR A 279 20.13 19.88 -10.12
CA THR A 279 20.52 18.82 -11.06
C THR A 279 19.60 17.61 -10.90
N THR A 280 19.57 16.73 -11.93
CA THR A 280 18.93 15.41 -11.88
C THR A 280 19.90 14.27 -11.51
N ASP A 281 21.17 14.59 -11.20
CA ASP A 281 22.14 13.59 -10.73
C ASP A 281 21.61 12.82 -9.55
N VAL A 282 21.60 11.48 -9.67
CA VAL A 282 20.94 10.60 -8.70
C VAL A 282 21.48 10.75 -7.28
N ASP A 283 22.80 10.87 -7.12
CA ASP A 283 23.41 10.98 -5.80
C ASP A 283 23.08 12.34 -5.15
N ALA A 284 23.11 13.42 -5.95
CA ALA A 284 22.75 14.75 -5.48
C ALA A 284 21.25 14.86 -5.12
N VAL A 285 20.36 14.29 -5.95
CA VAL A 285 18.93 14.27 -5.69
C VAL A 285 18.62 13.44 -4.45
N ARG A 286 19.25 12.26 -4.30
CA ARG A 286 19.08 11.44 -3.11
C ARG A 286 19.45 12.19 -1.83
N ASP A 287 20.59 12.89 -1.84
CA ASP A 287 21.04 13.66 -0.67
C ASP A 287 20.09 14.83 -0.37
N ALA A 288 19.47 15.43 -1.39
CA ALA A 288 18.49 16.50 -1.25
C ALA A 288 17.09 15.98 -0.84
N MET A 289 16.83 14.67 -0.96
CA MET A 289 15.55 14.07 -0.55
C MET A 289 15.35 14.02 0.96
N TYR A 290 16.42 13.96 1.74
CA TYR A 290 16.30 13.82 3.20
C TYR A 290 15.70 15.08 3.84
N GLY A 291 14.56 14.90 4.50
CA GLY A 291 13.81 15.98 5.11
C GLY A 291 12.92 16.76 4.13
N GLN A 292 12.80 16.30 2.87
CA GLN A 292 11.80 16.86 1.96
C GLN A 292 10.41 16.69 2.53
N GLU A 293 9.60 17.70 2.33
CA GLU A 293 8.21 17.74 2.74
C GLU A 293 7.30 17.90 1.53
N ALA A 294 6.13 17.25 1.57
CA ALA A 294 5.07 17.43 0.59
C ALA A 294 3.71 17.42 1.29
N PRO A 295 2.69 18.12 0.74
CA PRO A 295 1.35 18.03 1.27
C PRO A 295 0.90 16.57 1.32
N ASN A 296 0.31 16.19 2.46
CA ASN A 296 -0.35 14.90 2.63
C ASN A 296 -1.85 15.07 2.34
N LEU A 297 -2.41 14.24 1.47
CA LEU A 297 -3.82 14.36 1.08
C LEU A 297 -4.79 14.01 2.22
N THR A 298 -4.31 13.38 3.29
CA THR A 298 -5.08 13.11 4.51
C THR A 298 -4.96 14.21 5.57
N GLY A 299 -4.29 15.30 5.21
CA GLY A 299 -4.03 16.47 6.05
C GLY A 299 -2.59 16.53 6.54
N GLY A 300 -2.10 17.75 6.74
CA GLY A 300 -0.73 18.00 7.17
C GLY A 300 0.30 17.80 6.07
N THR A 301 1.46 17.32 6.46
CA THR A 301 2.64 17.21 5.60
C THR A 301 3.28 15.84 5.78
N ALA A 302 3.63 15.15 4.70
CA ALA A 302 4.48 13.98 4.77
C ALA A 302 5.95 14.40 4.71
N THR A 303 6.81 13.71 5.44
CA THR A 303 8.25 14.00 5.52
C THR A 303 9.07 12.80 5.08
N MET A 304 10.08 13.01 4.22
CA MET A 304 11.02 11.96 3.84
C MET A 304 12.11 11.79 4.90
N LEU A 305 12.18 10.59 5.47
CA LEU A 305 13.12 10.24 6.52
C LEU A 305 14.48 9.79 5.96
N PRO A 306 15.58 9.87 6.77
CA PRO A 306 16.90 9.40 6.36
C PRO A 306 16.98 7.89 6.05
N ASN A 307 16.01 7.11 6.48
CA ASN A 307 15.90 5.68 6.17
C ASN A 307 15.11 5.38 4.90
N HIS A 308 14.83 6.42 4.08
CA HIS A 308 14.10 6.36 2.80
C HIS A 308 12.60 6.03 2.91
N HIS A 309 12.00 6.19 4.08
CA HIS A 309 10.56 6.04 4.30
C HIS A 309 9.91 7.40 4.59
N LEU A 310 8.61 7.46 4.43
CA LEU A 310 7.83 8.63 4.80
C LEU A 310 7.40 8.57 6.27
N ALA A 311 7.23 9.72 6.90
CA ALA A 311 6.39 9.86 8.09
C ALA A 311 4.99 10.22 7.60
N LYS A 312 3.98 9.38 7.92
CA LYS A 312 2.57 9.54 7.51
C LYS A 312 1.63 8.97 8.58
N PRO A 313 0.38 9.44 8.67
CA PRO A 313 -0.63 8.80 9.51
C PRO A 313 -1.05 7.43 8.94
N VAL A 314 -1.63 6.61 9.82
CA VAL A 314 -2.26 5.33 9.46
C VAL A 314 -3.76 5.48 9.68
N LEU A 315 -4.53 5.04 8.70
CA LEU A 315 -5.99 5.11 8.72
C LEU A 315 -6.59 3.71 8.72
N ILE A 316 -7.65 3.56 9.50
CA ILE A 316 -8.55 2.39 9.43
C ILE A 316 -9.87 2.88 8.84
N GLY A 317 -10.26 2.29 7.73
CA GLY A 317 -11.50 2.61 7.02
C GLY A 317 -12.43 1.42 6.97
N GLU A 318 -13.73 1.67 7.14
CA GLU A 318 -14.80 0.69 6.98
C GLU A 318 -15.40 0.80 5.58
N ILE A 319 -15.56 -0.32 4.91
CA ILE A 319 -16.12 -0.41 3.55
C ILE A 319 -17.61 -0.06 3.59
N THR A 320 -18.02 0.90 2.75
CA THR A 320 -19.40 1.37 2.60
C THR A 320 -20.09 0.78 1.35
N GLU A 321 -21.41 0.94 1.27
CA GLU A 321 -22.21 0.37 0.16
C GLU A 321 -21.84 0.92 -1.22
N ASP A 322 -21.31 2.15 -1.28
CA ASP A 322 -20.90 2.79 -2.53
C ASP A 322 -19.46 2.50 -2.95
N GLY A 323 -18.78 1.60 -2.22
CA GLY A 323 -17.40 1.21 -2.50
C GLY A 323 -16.36 2.25 -2.09
N GLN A 324 -16.72 3.08 -1.13
CA GLN A 324 -15.83 4.02 -0.44
C GLN A 324 -15.50 3.52 0.96
N PHE A 325 -14.86 4.37 1.75
CA PHE A 325 -14.51 4.04 3.13
C PHE A 325 -14.93 5.16 4.08
N ASP A 326 -15.57 4.79 5.17
CA ASP A 326 -15.72 5.63 6.34
C ASP A 326 -14.47 5.51 7.21
N ILE A 327 -13.75 6.61 7.42
CA ILE A 327 -12.53 6.62 8.22
C ILE A 327 -12.90 6.55 9.71
N LEU A 328 -12.64 5.39 10.32
CA LEU A 328 -12.97 5.13 11.73
C LEU A 328 -11.86 5.60 12.68
N SER A 329 -10.61 5.53 12.23
CA SER A 329 -9.44 5.90 13.03
C SER A 329 -8.35 6.46 12.14
N GLN A 330 -7.63 7.45 12.69
CA GLN A 330 -6.43 8.03 12.09
C GLN A 330 -5.43 8.29 13.21
N THR A 331 -4.21 7.81 13.03
CA THR A 331 -3.11 8.06 13.99
C THR A 331 -2.51 9.45 13.79
N GLU A 332 -1.69 9.90 14.74
CA GLU A 332 -0.67 10.90 14.47
C GLU A 332 0.32 10.36 13.41
N GLU A 333 1.23 11.23 12.92
CA GLU A 333 2.30 10.79 12.03
C GLU A 333 3.10 9.62 12.62
N VAL A 334 3.22 8.54 11.86
CA VAL A 334 4.05 7.37 12.18
C VAL A 334 5.29 7.42 11.29
N PRO A 335 6.50 7.56 11.84
CA PRO A 335 7.73 7.43 11.07
C PRO A 335 7.85 6.01 10.51
N GLY A 336 7.96 5.89 9.19
CA GLY A 336 8.12 4.59 8.54
C GLY A 336 9.43 3.91 8.93
N ASP A 337 9.35 2.62 9.27
CA ASP A 337 10.51 1.80 9.59
C ASP A 337 10.39 0.45 8.89
N ALA A 338 11.47 0.08 8.19
CA ALA A 338 11.56 -1.21 7.52
C ALA A 338 11.77 -2.38 8.49
N TRP A 339 12.23 -2.11 9.71
CA TRP A 339 12.65 -3.12 10.66
C TRP A 339 11.74 -3.14 11.88
N THR A 340 11.28 -4.32 12.25
CA THR A 340 10.41 -4.54 13.41
C THR A 340 11.10 -5.47 14.38
N ASP A 341 11.33 -4.98 15.60
CA ASP A 341 11.94 -5.76 16.71
C ASP A 341 10.83 -6.14 17.71
N PHE A 342 10.44 -7.41 17.74
CA PHE A 342 9.47 -7.96 18.73
C PHE A 342 10.01 -9.20 19.42
#